data_639276dd43142426caa1897e682e8e0b
#
_entry.id   639276dd43142426caa1897e682e8e0b
#
_cell.length_a   1.000
_cell.length_b   1.000
_cell.length_c   1.000
_cell.angle_alpha   90.00
_cell.angle_beta   90.00
_cell.angle_gamma   90.00
#
_symmetry.space_group_name_H-M   'P 1'
#
loop_
_entity.id
_entity.type
_entity.pdbx_description
1 polymer ?
#
loop_
_entity_poly.entity_id
_entity_poly.type
_entity_poly.pdbx_seq_one_letter_code
_entity_poly.pdbx_strand_id
1 'polypeptide(L)'
;MRRFYFLFIALTLSLGCMAQGFPPYRSGHRPPQHRNGNRPMREVNPEYKMTAETFVADSLVSSEYTLNYYKKQYAAVGDISKKPCLFVYLHGGGGRDGKDNRYIQHAAIHTLDKYLTEKGIDAMVVAPKCTKGNSWATISKHVYSMIESLVADYNIDVSRIYLMGTSFGAQGGWALLSERPDLFAAAQLASAAPKRYVLENVVKTPIYFTLGENDMDNPEDYKKTIRKFRKAGAEIEFKILPGLNHFQACNQAYTAESIEFLLKH
;
A
#
# COMPACT_ATOMS: atom_id res chain seq x y z
N MET A 1 37.47 -34.77 -4.69
CA MET A 1 36.40 -34.38 -3.74
C MET A 1 36.96 -33.34 -2.78
N ARG A 2 36.76 -32.03 -3.04
CA ARG A 2 37.11 -30.95 -2.15
C ARG A 2 35.82 -30.25 -1.72
N ARG A 3 35.47 -30.41 -0.44
CA ARG A 3 34.30 -29.72 0.18
C ARG A 3 34.73 -28.30 0.50
N PHE A 4 34.08 -27.30 -0.12
CA PHE A 4 34.18 -25.90 0.30
C PHE A 4 33.14 -25.62 1.37
N TYR A 5 33.62 -25.34 2.58
CA TYR A 5 32.79 -24.79 3.66
C TYR A 5 32.71 -23.28 3.48
N PHE A 6 31.53 -22.74 3.24
CA PHE A 6 31.29 -21.31 3.36
C PHE A 6 31.09 -20.96 4.83
N LEU A 7 32.02 -20.19 5.35
CA LEU A 7 31.98 -19.64 6.70
C LEU A 7 31.09 -18.38 6.69
N PHE A 8 29.90 -18.44 7.27
CA PHE A 8 29.08 -17.25 7.53
C PHE A 8 29.65 -16.52 8.72
N ILE A 9 30.30 -15.38 8.51
CA ILE A 9 30.68 -14.45 9.55
C ILE A 9 29.46 -13.55 9.79
N ALA A 10 28.74 -13.83 10.86
CA ALA A 10 27.71 -12.94 11.36
C ALA A 10 28.37 -11.77 12.08
N LEU A 11 28.42 -10.61 11.44
CA LEU A 11 28.85 -9.36 12.05
C LEU A 11 27.66 -8.77 12.82
N THR A 12 27.58 -9.03 14.12
CA THR A 12 26.61 -8.38 15.01
C THR A 12 27.08 -6.98 15.33
N LEU A 13 26.64 -6.01 14.56
CA LEU A 13 26.68 -4.59 14.96
C LEU A 13 25.41 -4.27 15.74
N SER A 14 25.51 -4.34 17.08
CA SER A 14 24.51 -3.81 17.99
C SER A 14 24.55 -2.28 17.95
N LEU A 15 23.78 -1.65 17.07
CA LEU A 15 23.39 -0.25 17.23
C LEU A 15 22.09 -0.23 18.03
N GLY A 16 22.21 0.21 19.28
CA GLY A 16 21.06 0.53 20.13
C GLY A 16 20.27 1.68 19.51
N CYS A 17 19.24 1.36 18.73
CA CYS A 17 18.23 2.32 18.33
C CYS A 17 17.29 2.50 19.53
N MET A 18 17.46 3.59 20.27
CA MET A 18 16.50 4.03 21.27
C MET A 18 15.16 4.22 20.57
N ALA A 19 14.24 3.29 20.83
CA ALA A 19 12.86 3.43 20.43
C ALA A 19 12.27 4.63 21.18
N GLN A 20 12.28 5.80 20.57
CA GLN A 20 11.46 6.92 21.03
C GLN A 20 10.02 6.54 20.78
N GLY A 21 9.34 6.09 21.83
CA GLY A 21 7.93 5.78 21.82
C GLY A 21 7.14 6.99 21.37
N PHE A 22 6.33 6.83 20.33
CA PHE A 22 5.39 7.85 19.90
C PHE A 22 4.39 8.12 21.04
N PRO A 23 4.10 9.40 21.35
CA PRO A 23 3.09 9.71 22.36
C PRO A 23 1.72 9.16 21.95
N PRO A 24 0.88 8.70 22.91
CA PRO A 24 -0.41 8.14 22.61
C PRO A 24 -1.31 9.18 21.90
N TYR A 25 -2.05 8.70 20.90
CA TYR A 25 -3.01 9.48 20.13
C TYR A 25 -4.11 10.02 21.06
N ARG A 26 -4.10 11.33 21.32
CA ARG A 26 -5.28 12.03 21.84
C ARG A 26 -6.27 12.21 20.70
N SER A 27 -7.25 11.33 20.64
CA SER A 27 -8.44 11.55 19.83
C SER A 27 -9.15 12.80 20.34
N GLY A 28 -9.16 13.87 19.55
CA GLY A 28 -10.07 14.99 19.80
C GLY A 28 -11.48 14.43 19.84
N HIS A 29 -12.12 14.45 21.02
CA HIS A 29 -13.50 14.03 21.17
C HIS A 29 -14.38 14.96 20.35
N ARG A 30 -14.76 14.54 19.14
CA ARG A 30 -16.01 15.03 18.54
C ARG A 30 -17.15 14.32 19.27
N PRO A 31 -18.21 15.05 19.72
CA PRO A 31 -19.36 14.41 20.33
C PRO A 31 -19.94 13.37 19.38
N PRO A 32 -20.47 12.25 19.88
CA PRO A 32 -21.04 11.21 19.04
C PRO A 32 -22.24 11.80 18.29
N GLN A 33 -22.06 12.05 17.00
CA GLN A 33 -23.21 12.25 16.12
C GLN A 33 -23.96 10.93 16.10
N HIS A 34 -25.19 10.91 16.60
CA HIS A 34 -26.12 9.80 16.48
C HIS A 34 -26.22 9.41 15.00
N ARG A 35 -25.46 8.40 14.58
CA ARG A 35 -25.61 7.78 13.29
C ARG A 35 -26.86 6.91 13.36
N ASN A 36 -28.00 7.46 12.92
CA ASN A 36 -29.19 6.65 12.63
C ASN A 36 -28.75 5.50 11.69
N GLY A 37 -28.89 4.29 12.21
CA GLY A 37 -28.58 3.06 11.49
C GLY A 37 -29.56 2.82 10.36
N ASN A 38 -29.25 3.24 9.17
CA ASN A 38 -29.70 2.72 7.88
C ASN A 38 -29.11 3.62 6.78
N ARG A 39 -27.76 3.64 6.66
CA ARG A 39 -27.21 4.02 5.36
C ARG A 39 -27.38 2.81 4.45
N PRO A 40 -28.07 2.94 3.30
CA PRO A 40 -28.09 1.88 2.32
C PRO A 40 -26.61 1.51 2.02
N MET A 41 -26.31 0.22 2.01
CA MET A 41 -24.99 -0.24 1.58
C MET A 41 -24.75 0.35 0.20
N ARG A 42 -23.68 1.10 0.07
CA ARG A 42 -23.33 1.75 -1.19
C ARG A 42 -23.14 0.64 -2.21
N GLU A 43 -23.92 0.67 -3.27
CA GLU A 43 -23.81 -0.28 -4.35
C GLU A 43 -22.39 -0.24 -4.91
N VAL A 44 -21.71 -1.37 -4.89
CA VAL A 44 -20.36 -1.49 -5.43
C VAL A 44 -20.48 -1.57 -6.94
N ASN A 45 -19.61 -0.85 -7.67
CA ASN A 45 -19.55 -0.94 -9.12
C ASN A 45 -19.44 -2.43 -9.53
N PRO A 46 -20.34 -2.95 -10.37
CA PRO A 46 -20.32 -4.36 -10.80
C PRO A 46 -18.98 -4.80 -11.39
N GLU A 47 -18.28 -3.94 -12.13
CA GLU A 47 -16.96 -4.23 -12.70
C GLU A 47 -15.91 -4.48 -11.60
N TYR A 48 -15.95 -3.72 -10.49
CA TYR A 48 -15.03 -3.92 -9.37
C TYR A 48 -15.30 -5.26 -8.68
N LYS A 49 -16.56 -5.68 -8.60
CA LYS A 49 -16.93 -6.98 -8.07
C LYS A 49 -16.40 -8.10 -8.97
N MET A 50 -16.63 -8.01 -10.28
CA MET A 50 -16.13 -8.99 -11.24
C MET A 50 -14.61 -9.11 -11.21
N THR A 51 -13.88 -8.01 -11.16
CA THR A 51 -12.42 -8.01 -10.99
C THR A 51 -12.02 -8.71 -9.69
N ALA A 52 -12.65 -8.39 -8.56
CA ALA A 52 -12.34 -8.98 -7.27
C ALA A 52 -12.58 -10.50 -7.23
N GLU A 53 -13.52 -11.02 -8.00
CA GLU A 53 -13.82 -12.47 -8.12
C GLU A 53 -12.71 -13.25 -8.83
N THR A 54 -11.83 -12.58 -9.57
CA THR A 54 -10.65 -13.21 -10.22
C THR A 54 -9.46 -13.39 -9.27
N PHE A 55 -9.51 -12.83 -8.08
CA PHE A 55 -8.46 -12.97 -7.07
C PHE A 55 -8.68 -14.19 -6.19
N VAL A 56 -7.61 -14.89 -5.86
CA VAL A 56 -7.61 -16.08 -5.02
C VAL A 56 -7.28 -15.71 -3.58
N ALA A 57 -8.06 -16.23 -2.64
CA ALA A 57 -7.78 -16.08 -1.21
C ALA A 57 -6.58 -16.92 -0.79
N ASP A 58 -5.75 -16.38 0.09
CA ASP A 58 -4.60 -17.04 0.68
C ASP A 58 -4.33 -16.49 2.09
N SER A 59 -3.39 -17.08 2.82
CA SER A 59 -3.02 -16.62 4.15
C SER A 59 -1.57 -16.95 4.49
N LEU A 60 -0.91 -16.03 5.21
CA LEU A 60 0.34 -16.30 5.91
C LEU A 60 0.02 -16.59 7.38
N VAL A 61 0.34 -17.80 7.83
CA VAL A 61 0.11 -18.24 9.20
C VAL A 61 1.43 -18.21 9.98
N SER A 62 1.43 -17.50 11.11
CA SER A 62 2.50 -17.54 12.10
C SER A 62 1.96 -17.96 13.45
N SER A 63 2.82 -18.20 14.44
CA SER A 63 2.40 -18.51 15.81
C SER A 63 1.64 -17.34 16.48
N GLU A 64 1.85 -16.11 16.03
CA GLU A 64 1.29 -14.91 16.65
C GLU A 64 0.11 -14.32 15.88
N TYR A 65 0.05 -14.53 14.54
CA TYR A 65 -0.92 -13.85 13.69
C TYR A 65 -1.16 -14.61 12.39
N THR A 66 -2.42 -14.61 11.93
CA THR A 66 -2.77 -15.05 10.58
C THR A 66 -3.11 -13.83 9.74
N LEU A 67 -2.28 -13.54 8.73
CA LEU A 67 -2.54 -12.50 7.74
C LEU A 67 -3.26 -13.10 6.55
N ASN A 68 -4.56 -12.83 6.43
CA ASN A 68 -5.31 -13.20 5.24
C ASN A 68 -5.08 -12.16 4.14
N TYR A 69 -5.02 -12.60 2.90
CA TYR A 69 -4.88 -11.74 1.73
C TYR A 69 -5.55 -12.35 0.49
N TYR A 70 -5.78 -11.53 -0.51
CA TYR A 70 -6.13 -11.96 -1.86
C TYR A 70 -4.96 -11.71 -2.79
N LYS A 71 -4.74 -12.60 -3.76
CA LYS A 71 -3.68 -12.47 -4.77
C LYS A 71 -4.17 -12.83 -6.16
N LYS A 72 -3.52 -12.26 -7.18
CA LYS A 72 -3.69 -12.62 -8.60
C LYS A 72 -2.35 -12.51 -9.30
N GLN A 73 -2.02 -13.51 -10.11
CA GLN A 73 -0.87 -13.49 -11.01
C GLN A 73 -1.31 -13.07 -12.41
N TYR A 74 -0.42 -12.36 -13.08
CA TYR A 74 -0.54 -11.94 -14.47
C TYR A 74 0.67 -12.49 -15.21
N ALA A 75 0.43 -13.19 -16.33
CA ALA A 75 1.50 -13.68 -17.16
C ALA A 75 1.93 -12.63 -18.18
N ALA A 76 3.23 -12.53 -18.43
CA ALA A 76 3.75 -11.69 -19.49
C ALA A 76 3.22 -12.14 -20.86
N VAL A 77 2.97 -11.16 -21.72
CA VAL A 77 2.76 -11.38 -23.15
C VAL A 77 4.01 -10.93 -23.87
N GLY A 78 4.80 -11.88 -24.38
CA GLY A 78 6.04 -11.60 -25.11
C GLY A 78 7.30 -12.00 -24.33
N ASP A 79 8.07 -11.04 -23.83
CA ASP A 79 9.34 -11.30 -23.12
C ASP A 79 9.15 -11.89 -21.72
N ILE A 80 9.36 -13.19 -21.59
CA ILE A 80 9.27 -13.94 -20.32
C ILE A 80 10.62 -13.98 -19.56
N SER A 81 11.65 -13.29 -20.04
CA SER A 81 12.97 -13.30 -19.39
C SER A 81 13.02 -12.49 -18.10
N LYS A 82 12.10 -11.55 -17.93
CA LYS A 82 12.00 -10.70 -16.74
C LYS A 82 11.22 -11.40 -15.64
N LYS A 83 11.72 -11.27 -14.41
CA LYS A 83 10.97 -11.72 -13.24
C LYS A 83 9.70 -10.86 -13.06
N PRO A 84 8.60 -11.42 -12.51
CA PRO A 84 7.39 -10.65 -12.23
C PRO A 84 7.64 -9.54 -11.21
N CYS A 85 6.92 -8.43 -11.33
CA CYS A 85 6.87 -7.39 -10.31
C CYS A 85 5.75 -7.67 -9.29
N LEU A 86 5.82 -7.03 -8.11
CA LEU A 86 4.81 -7.17 -7.05
C LEU A 86 4.14 -5.85 -6.75
N PHE A 87 2.80 -5.84 -6.78
CA PHE A 87 1.99 -4.73 -6.29
C PHE A 87 1.32 -5.12 -4.97
N VAL A 88 1.56 -4.34 -3.91
CA VAL A 88 0.95 -4.53 -2.59
C VAL A 88 -0.09 -3.45 -2.36
N TYR A 89 -1.37 -3.81 -2.29
CA TYR A 89 -2.46 -2.87 -2.09
C TYR A 89 -3.00 -2.88 -0.66
N LEU A 90 -2.91 -1.75 0.02
CA LEU A 90 -3.44 -1.53 1.36
C LEU A 90 -4.82 -0.87 1.29
N HIS A 91 -5.86 -1.59 1.70
CA HIS A 91 -7.24 -1.12 1.62
C HIS A 91 -7.57 -0.02 2.62
N GLY A 92 -8.61 0.77 2.32
CA GLY A 92 -9.15 1.80 3.20
C GLY A 92 -9.93 1.26 4.40
N GLY A 93 -10.39 2.15 5.28
CA GLY A 93 -11.10 1.81 6.52
C GLY A 93 -12.33 0.94 6.33
N GLY A 94 -13.06 1.09 5.22
CA GLY A 94 -14.25 0.29 4.90
C GLY A 94 -13.98 -1.20 4.65
N GLY A 95 -12.73 -1.59 4.37
CA GLY A 95 -12.34 -2.98 4.16
C GLY A 95 -12.13 -3.80 5.44
N ARG A 96 -12.15 -3.16 6.61
CA ARG A 96 -11.74 -3.79 7.89
C ARG A 96 -12.74 -4.80 8.44
N ASP A 97 -14.03 -4.64 8.14
CA ASP A 97 -15.14 -5.39 8.78
C ASP A 97 -15.63 -6.59 7.95
N GLY A 98 -15.40 -6.63 6.64
CA GLY A 98 -15.86 -7.72 5.77
C GLY A 98 -15.09 -9.03 5.95
N LYS A 99 -15.75 -10.17 5.77
CA LYS A 99 -15.10 -11.50 5.75
C LYS A 99 -14.71 -11.96 4.34
N ASP A 100 -15.26 -11.30 3.35
CA ASP A 100 -15.15 -11.61 1.92
C ASP A 100 -14.17 -10.68 1.20
N ASN A 101 -14.14 -10.76 -0.12
CA ASN A 101 -13.30 -9.96 -1.00
C ASN A 101 -13.76 -8.50 -1.19
N ARG A 102 -14.72 -8.00 -0.41
CA ARG A 102 -15.25 -6.62 -0.60
C ARG A 102 -14.20 -5.53 -0.47
N TYR A 103 -13.15 -5.76 0.31
CA TYR A 103 -12.10 -4.76 0.49
C TYR A 103 -11.19 -4.59 -0.73
N ILE A 104 -11.23 -5.52 -1.68
CA ILE A 104 -10.56 -5.41 -2.98
C ILE A 104 -11.53 -5.06 -4.11
N GLN A 105 -12.82 -4.89 -3.86
CA GLN A 105 -13.80 -4.33 -4.80
C GLN A 105 -13.63 -2.80 -4.86
N HIS A 106 -12.52 -2.36 -5.42
CA HIS A 106 -12.08 -0.97 -5.39
C HIS A 106 -11.45 -0.55 -6.72
N ALA A 107 -11.60 0.72 -7.07
CA ALA A 107 -11.04 1.28 -8.31
C ALA A 107 -9.53 1.01 -8.45
N ALA A 108 -8.76 1.07 -7.36
CA ALA A 108 -7.32 0.76 -7.39
C ALA A 108 -7.03 -0.62 -7.98
N ILE A 109 -7.74 -1.64 -7.49
CA ILE A 109 -7.57 -3.03 -7.95
C ILE A 109 -8.07 -3.18 -9.38
N HIS A 110 -9.24 -2.63 -9.70
CA HIS A 110 -9.81 -2.72 -11.04
C HIS A 110 -8.94 -2.02 -12.09
N THR A 111 -8.49 -0.80 -11.83
CA THR A 111 -7.64 -0.06 -12.76
C THR A 111 -6.29 -0.74 -12.97
N LEU A 112 -5.69 -1.25 -11.88
CA LEU A 112 -4.43 -1.99 -11.96
C LEU A 112 -4.61 -3.29 -12.75
N ASP A 113 -5.65 -4.07 -12.45
CA ASP A 113 -5.99 -5.33 -13.16
C ASP A 113 -6.13 -5.12 -14.66
N LYS A 114 -6.92 -4.11 -15.05
CA LYS A 114 -7.11 -3.74 -16.45
C LYS A 114 -5.80 -3.35 -17.11
N TYR A 115 -5.02 -2.47 -16.47
CA TYR A 115 -3.75 -1.99 -17.01
C TYR A 115 -2.74 -3.14 -17.21
N LEU A 116 -2.54 -4.00 -16.20
CA LEU A 116 -1.61 -5.12 -16.28
C LEU A 116 -2.01 -6.12 -17.37
N THR A 117 -3.30 -6.41 -17.49
CA THR A 117 -3.86 -7.31 -18.50
C THR A 117 -3.68 -6.74 -19.91
N GLU A 118 -4.05 -5.47 -20.13
CA GLU A 118 -3.97 -4.81 -21.45
C GLU A 118 -2.51 -4.62 -21.91
N LYS A 119 -1.58 -4.40 -20.98
CA LYS A 119 -0.17 -4.21 -21.29
C LYS A 119 0.64 -5.51 -21.32
N GLY A 120 0.05 -6.64 -20.90
CA GLY A 120 0.73 -7.93 -20.84
C GLY A 120 1.94 -7.93 -19.88
N ILE A 121 1.81 -7.28 -18.73
CA ILE A 121 2.89 -7.13 -17.74
C ILE A 121 2.91 -8.35 -16.82
N ASP A 122 4.07 -9.00 -16.69
CA ASP A 122 4.29 -10.07 -15.72
C ASP A 122 4.32 -9.47 -14.30
N ALA A 123 3.31 -9.82 -13.52
CA ALA A 123 3.11 -9.22 -12.21
C ALA A 123 2.35 -10.15 -11.25
N MET A 124 2.50 -9.86 -9.96
CA MET A 124 1.59 -10.31 -8.92
C MET A 124 0.97 -9.10 -8.23
N VAL A 125 -0.32 -9.14 -8.02
CA VAL A 125 -1.04 -8.18 -7.17
C VAL A 125 -1.49 -8.90 -5.91
N VAL A 126 -1.16 -8.33 -4.75
CA VAL A 126 -1.55 -8.85 -3.44
C VAL A 126 -2.22 -7.77 -2.61
N ALA A 127 -3.29 -8.16 -1.94
CA ALA A 127 -4.06 -7.28 -1.08
C ALA A 127 -4.24 -7.95 0.30
N PRO A 128 -3.38 -7.64 1.28
CA PRO A 128 -3.54 -8.11 2.64
C PRO A 128 -4.75 -7.47 3.31
N LYS A 129 -5.27 -8.13 4.36
CA LYS A 129 -6.39 -7.65 5.15
C LYS A 129 -5.95 -7.14 6.50
N CYS A 130 -6.17 -5.85 6.74
CA CYS A 130 -6.06 -5.26 8.08
C CYS A 130 -7.44 -5.31 8.76
N THR A 131 -7.59 -6.15 9.77
CA THR A 131 -8.86 -6.33 10.48
C THR A 131 -9.13 -5.22 11.49
N LYS A 132 -10.38 -5.12 11.96
CA LYS A 132 -10.77 -4.20 13.03
C LYS A 132 -9.96 -4.47 14.30
N GLY A 133 -9.58 -3.43 15.02
CA GLY A 133 -8.67 -3.53 16.18
C GLY A 133 -7.19 -3.34 15.83
N ASN A 134 -6.80 -3.58 14.58
CA ASN A 134 -5.44 -3.39 14.09
C ASN A 134 -5.28 -2.10 13.27
N SER A 135 -4.03 -1.71 13.04
CA SER A 135 -3.63 -0.73 12.03
C SER A 135 -2.56 -1.34 11.14
N TRP A 136 -2.35 -0.74 9.96
CA TRP A 136 -1.28 -1.19 9.08
C TRP A 136 0.10 -1.14 9.76
N ALA A 137 0.33 -0.13 10.61
CA ALA A 137 1.56 -0.04 11.40
C ALA A 137 1.70 -1.15 12.46
N THR A 138 0.60 -1.59 13.07
CA THR A 138 0.66 -2.67 14.09
C THR A 138 0.85 -4.06 13.49
N ILE A 139 0.51 -4.25 12.21
CA ILE A 139 0.69 -5.51 11.49
C ILE A 139 1.76 -5.44 10.39
N SER A 140 2.57 -4.37 10.37
CA SER A 140 3.57 -4.13 9.31
C SER A 140 4.53 -5.31 9.17
N LYS A 141 5.02 -5.88 10.27
CA LYS A 141 5.91 -7.05 10.25
C LYS A 141 5.30 -8.25 9.51
N HIS A 142 3.98 -8.47 9.65
CA HIS A 142 3.31 -9.57 8.95
C HIS A 142 3.12 -9.28 7.46
N VAL A 143 2.92 -7.99 7.10
CA VAL A 143 2.92 -7.57 5.70
C VAL A 143 4.29 -7.79 5.06
N TYR A 144 5.37 -7.46 5.76
CA TYR A 144 6.73 -7.71 5.26
C TYR A 144 7.02 -9.20 5.10
N SER A 145 6.67 -10.02 6.10
CA SER A 145 6.84 -11.49 5.99
C SER A 145 6.03 -12.09 4.85
N MET A 146 4.82 -11.57 4.57
CA MET A 146 4.03 -11.96 3.40
C MET A 146 4.77 -11.60 2.10
N ILE A 147 5.32 -10.40 1.99
CA ILE A 147 6.08 -9.97 0.81
C ILE A 147 7.30 -10.87 0.62
N GLU A 148 8.06 -11.15 1.68
CA GLU A 148 9.25 -12.00 1.65
C GLU A 148 8.93 -13.44 1.21
N SER A 149 7.82 -14.02 1.71
CA SER A 149 7.33 -15.34 1.27
C SER A 149 6.97 -15.32 -0.22
N LEU A 150 6.19 -14.33 -0.67
CA LEU A 150 5.80 -14.22 -2.08
C LEU A 150 6.99 -14.01 -3.01
N VAL A 151 7.99 -13.24 -2.60
CA VAL A 151 9.25 -13.04 -3.35
C VAL A 151 9.96 -14.38 -3.56
N ALA A 152 10.04 -15.20 -2.50
CA ALA A 152 10.70 -16.51 -2.57
C ALA A 152 9.90 -17.53 -3.41
N ASP A 153 8.59 -17.61 -3.18
CA ASP A 153 7.72 -18.62 -3.78
C ASP A 153 7.46 -18.39 -5.27
N TYR A 154 7.43 -17.11 -5.70
CA TYR A 154 7.06 -16.71 -7.07
C TYR A 154 8.21 -16.07 -7.85
N ASN A 155 9.43 -16.11 -7.33
CA ASN A 155 10.63 -15.53 -7.98
C ASN A 155 10.45 -14.07 -8.40
N ILE A 156 9.80 -13.27 -7.54
CA ILE A 156 9.54 -11.84 -7.77
C ILE A 156 10.84 -11.05 -7.88
N ASP A 157 10.84 -10.04 -8.73
CA ASP A 157 11.94 -9.07 -8.80
C ASP A 157 11.91 -8.15 -7.57
N VAL A 158 12.87 -8.30 -6.68
CA VAL A 158 12.97 -7.51 -5.44
C VAL A 158 13.18 -6.02 -5.68
N SER A 159 13.64 -5.62 -6.85
CA SER A 159 13.78 -4.23 -7.24
C SER A 159 12.48 -3.61 -7.80
N ARG A 160 11.43 -4.41 -7.94
CA ARG A 160 10.15 -4.03 -8.56
C ARG A 160 8.97 -4.38 -7.67
N ILE A 161 9.04 -3.97 -6.40
CA ILE A 161 7.96 -4.11 -5.41
C ILE A 161 7.32 -2.74 -5.23
N TYR A 162 6.04 -2.62 -5.52
CA TYR A 162 5.29 -1.35 -5.50
C TYR A 162 4.23 -1.35 -4.41
N LEU A 163 4.10 -0.23 -3.70
CA LEU A 163 3.11 -0.04 -2.65
C LEU A 163 1.97 0.85 -3.14
N MET A 164 0.74 0.39 -2.96
CA MET A 164 -0.46 1.18 -3.22
C MET A 164 -1.32 1.26 -1.96
N GLY A 165 -1.89 2.42 -1.67
CA GLY A 165 -2.71 2.57 -0.48
C GLY A 165 -3.79 3.65 -0.60
N THR A 166 -4.98 3.36 -0.08
CA THR A 166 -6.14 4.26 -0.12
C THR A 166 -6.60 4.63 1.28
N SER A 167 -6.75 5.92 1.60
CA SER A 167 -7.29 6.40 2.88
C SER A 167 -6.54 5.80 4.07
N PHE A 168 -7.18 4.97 4.89
CA PHE A 168 -6.52 4.21 5.95
C PHE A 168 -5.33 3.37 5.45
N GLY A 169 -5.40 2.84 4.23
CA GLY A 169 -4.28 2.14 3.56
C GLY A 169 -3.14 3.10 3.21
N ALA A 170 -3.43 4.32 2.79
CA ALA A 170 -2.40 5.32 2.55
C ALA A 170 -1.71 5.78 3.85
N GLN A 171 -2.47 5.90 4.97
CA GLN A 171 -1.85 6.11 6.29
C GLN A 171 -0.88 4.98 6.65
N GLY A 172 -1.27 3.73 6.35
CA GLY A 172 -0.40 2.57 6.46
C GLY A 172 0.83 2.67 5.57
N GLY A 173 0.64 3.08 4.32
CA GLY A 173 1.74 3.27 3.36
C GLY A 173 2.82 4.22 3.89
N TRP A 174 2.44 5.39 4.43
CA TRP A 174 3.40 6.30 5.05
C TRP A 174 4.18 5.66 6.21
N ALA A 175 3.53 4.80 7.02
CA ALA A 175 4.19 4.07 8.09
C ALA A 175 5.16 3.01 7.55
N LEU A 176 4.73 2.20 6.57
CA LEU A 176 5.57 1.16 5.98
C LEU A 176 6.82 1.75 5.30
N LEU A 177 6.67 2.84 4.55
CA LEU A 177 7.80 3.56 3.93
C LEU A 177 8.77 4.13 4.96
N SER A 178 8.26 4.51 6.15
CA SER A 178 9.09 5.00 7.26
C SER A 178 9.86 3.87 7.95
N GLU A 179 9.32 2.66 7.98
CA GLU A 179 9.94 1.50 8.63
C GLU A 179 10.91 0.75 7.71
N ARG A 180 10.53 0.56 6.45
CA ARG A 180 11.31 -0.19 5.44
C ARG A 180 11.46 0.63 4.16
N PRO A 181 12.31 1.68 4.18
CA PRO A 181 12.49 2.61 3.06
C PRO A 181 13.09 1.98 1.80
N ASP A 182 13.77 0.84 1.94
CA ASP A 182 14.47 0.17 0.83
C ASP A 182 13.66 -1.00 0.24
N LEU A 183 12.45 -1.23 0.76
CA LEU A 183 11.62 -2.37 0.31
C LEU A 183 10.83 -2.07 -0.96
N PHE A 184 10.38 -0.83 -1.13
CA PHE A 184 9.49 -0.45 -2.23
C PHE A 184 10.21 0.41 -3.26
N ALA A 185 10.14 0.00 -4.52
CA ALA A 185 10.68 0.76 -5.65
C ALA A 185 9.94 2.10 -5.83
N ALA A 186 8.63 2.10 -5.67
CA ALA A 186 7.81 3.30 -5.66
C ALA A 186 6.50 3.07 -4.89
N ALA A 187 5.79 4.16 -4.55
CA ALA A 187 4.51 4.08 -3.87
C ALA A 187 3.46 5.03 -4.47
N GLN A 188 2.19 4.57 -4.48
CA GLN A 188 1.02 5.40 -4.77
C GLN A 188 0.12 5.48 -3.54
N LEU A 189 -0.04 6.67 -2.97
CA LEU A 189 -0.81 6.91 -1.76
C LEU A 189 -1.94 7.90 -2.04
N ALA A 190 -3.19 7.51 -1.76
CA ALA A 190 -4.37 8.29 -2.09
C ALA A 190 -5.21 8.63 -0.85
N SER A 191 -5.65 9.87 -0.76
CA SER A 191 -6.66 10.36 0.20
C SER A 191 -6.29 10.17 1.68
N ALA A 192 -4.99 10.24 2.00
CA ALA A 192 -4.53 10.42 3.37
C ALA A 192 -3.13 11.04 3.39
N ALA A 193 -3.02 12.19 3.99
CA ALA A 193 -1.78 12.93 4.08
C ALA A 193 -0.78 12.32 5.07
N PRO A 194 0.52 12.59 4.91
CA PRO A 194 1.56 12.11 5.82
C PRO A 194 1.45 12.80 7.18
N LYS A 195 0.86 12.12 8.16
CA LYS A 195 0.73 12.62 9.54
C LYS A 195 1.84 12.09 10.47
N ARG A 196 2.34 10.89 10.17
CA ARG A 196 3.42 10.24 10.91
C ARG A 196 4.38 9.63 9.91
N TYR A 197 5.62 10.10 9.92
CA TYR A 197 6.66 9.62 9.01
C TYR A 197 8.05 9.95 9.55
N VAL A 198 9.03 9.18 9.14
CA VAL A 198 10.45 9.47 9.29
C VAL A 198 10.93 10.06 7.97
N LEU A 199 11.27 11.35 7.97
CA LEU A 199 11.59 12.08 6.73
C LEU A 199 12.75 11.42 5.96
N GLU A 200 13.83 11.09 6.66
CA GLU A 200 15.05 10.51 6.11
C GLU A 200 14.80 9.16 5.43
N ASN A 201 13.73 8.47 5.80
CA ASN A 201 13.32 7.21 5.22
C ASN A 201 12.35 7.41 4.06
N VAL A 202 11.28 8.16 4.27
CA VAL A 202 10.22 8.37 3.26
C VAL A 202 10.75 9.01 1.97
N VAL A 203 11.78 9.86 2.07
CA VAL A 203 12.38 10.52 0.89
C VAL A 203 13.14 9.56 -0.04
N LYS A 204 13.42 8.34 0.40
CA LYS A 204 14.15 7.35 -0.40
C LYS A 204 13.27 6.65 -1.44
N THR A 205 11.95 6.65 -1.23
CA THR A 205 11.00 6.00 -2.14
C THR A 205 10.30 7.06 -2.99
N PRO A 206 10.29 6.96 -4.32
CA PRO A 206 9.46 7.77 -5.20
C PRO A 206 7.98 7.61 -4.87
N ILE A 207 7.24 8.72 -4.76
CA ILE A 207 5.84 8.70 -4.31
C ILE A 207 4.92 9.47 -5.25
N TYR A 208 3.87 8.82 -5.73
CA TYR A 208 2.72 9.46 -6.36
C TYR A 208 1.63 9.65 -5.30
N PHE A 209 1.41 10.89 -4.88
CA PHE A 209 0.49 11.23 -3.80
C PHE A 209 -0.68 12.07 -4.30
N THR A 210 -1.91 11.69 -3.91
CA THR A 210 -3.12 12.39 -4.32
C THR A 210 -4.02 12.73 -3.13
N LEU A 211 -4.64 13.91 -3.17
CA LEU A 211 -5.74 14.31 -2.28
C LEU A 211 -6.87 14.93 -3.11
N GLY A 212 -8.11 14.74 -2.70
CA GLY A 212 -9.22 15.51 -3.23
C GLY A 212 -9.15 16.97 -2.75
N GLU A 213 -9.56 17.92 -3.57
CA GLU A 213 -9.64 19.33 -3.18
C GLU A 213 -10.53 19.54 -1.96
N ASN A 214 -11.63 18.76 -1.86
CA ASN A 214 -12.57 18.77 -0.76
C ASN A 214 -12.42 17.52 0.14
N ASP A 215 -11.19 17.01 0.29
CA ASP A 215 -10.90 15.85 1.14
C ASP A 215 -11.00 16.22 2.64
N MET A 216 -11.02 15.21 3.50
CA MET A 216 -10.96 15.39 4.95
C MET A 216 -9.62 16.01 5.40
N ASP A 217 -8.55 15.71 4.70
CA ASP A 217 -7.25 16.35 4.82
C ASP A 217 -7.18 17.47 3.79
N ASN A 218 -7.15 18.75 4.23
CA ASN A 218 -7.07 19.89 3.33
C ASN A 218 -5.72 19.88 2.58
N PRO A 219 -5.70 19.79 1.23
CA PRO A 219 -4.46 19.74 0.47
C PRO A 219 -3.53 20.93 0.70
N GLU A 220 -4.06 22.12 0.97
CA GLU A 220 -3.28 23.32 1.20
C GLU A 220 -2.36 23.20 2.43
N ASP A 221 -2.84 22.53 3.49
CA ASP A 221 -2.07 22.32 4.72
C ASP A 221 -0.82 21.46 4.47
N TYR A 222 -0.84 20.65 3.41
CA TYR A 222 0.24 19.73 3.09
C TYR A 222 1.21 20.21 2.02
N LYS A 223 0.90 21.29 1.31
CA LYS A 223 1.85 21.90 0.34
C LYS A 223 3.20 22.25 0.98
N LYS A 224 3.20 22.71 2.23
CA LYS A 224 4.43 23.00 2.98
C LYS A 224 5.22 21.70 3.29
N THR A 225 4.52 20.64 3.69
CA THR A 225 5.12 19.33 3.96
C THR A 225 5.71 18.73 2.68
N ILE A 226 5.01 18.79 1.56
CA ILE A 226 5.50 18.33 0.28
C ILE A 226 6.73 19.11 -0.19
N ARG A 227 6.74 20.45 0.00
CA ARG A 227 7.96 21.26 -0.26
C ARG A 227 9.14 20.84 0.61
N LYS A 228 8.89 20.50 1.88
CA LYS A 228 9.92 19.97 2.80
C LYS A 228 10.48 18.63 2.29
N PHE A 229 9.61 17.73 1.83
CA PHE A 229 10.02 16.44 1.24
C PHE A 229 10.91 16.67 0.02
N ARG A 230 10.47 17.47 -0.94
CA ARG A 230 11.25 17.81 -2.15
C ARG A 230 12.59 18.44 -1.82
N LYS A 231 12.64 19.36 -0.84
CA LYS A 231 13.89 19.97 -0.37
C LYS A 231 14.85 18.94 0.25
N ALA A 232 14.31 17.90 0.85
CA ALA A 232 15.10 16.79 1.40
C ALA A 232 15.48 15.72 0.37
N GLY A 233 15.18 15.94 -0.93
CA GLY A 233 15.55 15.05 -2.02
C GLY A 233 14.48 14.05 -2.45
N ALA A 234 13.26 14.13 -1.90
CA ALA A 234 12.19 13.22 -2.29
C ALA A 234 11.74 13.44 -3.75
N GLU A 235 11.64 12.36 -4.51
CA GLU A 235 10.85 12.34 -5.74
C GLU A 235 9.38 12.13 -5.35
N ILE A 236 8.62 13.22 -5.27
CA ILE A 236 7.20 13.17 -4.91
C ILE A 236 6.36 13.95 -5.91
N GLU A 237 5.47 13.23 -6.60
CA GLU A 237 4.42 13.83 -7.40
C GLU A 237 3.17 14.01 -6.54
N PHE A 238 2.79 15.25 -6.31
CA PHE A 238 1.61 15.58 -5.51
C PHE A 238 0.54 16.21 -6.39
N LYS A 239 -0.61 15.53 -6.49
CA LYS A 239 -1.76 15.99 -7.26
C LYS A 239 -2.97 16.26 -6.36
N ILE A 240 -3.57 17.42 -6.55
CA ILE A 240 -4.87 17.77 -5.97
C ILE A 240 -5.91 17.46 -7.04
N LEU A 241 -6.91 16.66 -6.69
CA LEU A 241 -8.00 16.26 -7.59
C LEU A 241 -9.15 17.27 -7.45
N PRO A 242 -9.39 18.13 -8.48
CA PRO A 242 -10.30 19.26 -8.37
C PRO A 242 -11.75 18.82 -8.07
N GLY A 243 -12.41 19.53 -7.16
CA GLY A 243 -13.81 19.32 -6.78
C GLY A 243 -14.11 18.01 -6.04
N LEU A 244 -13.15 17.09 -5.91
CA LEU A 244 -13.40 15.78 -5.34
C LEU A 244 -13.35 15.79 -3.82
N ASN A 245 -14.36 15.15 -3.20
CA ASN A 245 -14.33 14.81 -1.79
C ASN A 245 -13.55 13.52 -1.53
N HIS A 246 -13.35 13.15 -0.26
CA HIS A 246 -12.59 11.98 0.17
C HIS A 246 -12.96 10.69 -0.60
N PHE A 247 -14.25 10.37 -0.68
CA PHE A 247 -14.70 9.11 -1.31
C PHE A 247 -14.51 9.11 -2.83
N GLN A 248 -14.70 10.25 -3.47
CA GLN A 248 -14.47 10.41 -4.90
C GLN A 248 -12.98 10.32 -5.20
N ALA A 249 -12.14 11.01 -4.43
CA ALA A 249 -10.69 10.97 -4.57
C ALA A 249 -10.12 9.56 -4.36
N CYS A 250 -10.61 8.82 -3.36
CA CYS A 250 -10.22 7.42 -3.14
C CYS A 250 -10.41 6.54 -4.39
N ASN A 251 -11.45 6.80 -5.19
CA ASN A 251 -11.73 6.01 -6.39
C ASN A 251 -11.06 6.56 -7.66
N GLN A 252 -10.91 7.87 -7.80
CA GLN A 252 -10.40 8.50 -9.01
C GLN A 252 -8.88 8.75 -8.99
N ALA A 253 -8.20 8.43 -7.88
CA ALA A 253 -6.76 8.58 -7.74
C ALA A 253 -5.94 7.61 -8.61
N TYR A 254 -6.54 6.52 -9.05
CA TYR A 254 -5.84 5.44 -9.75
C TYR A 254 -6.09 5.55 -11.25
N THR A 255 -5.03 5.83 -11.99
CA THR A 255 -5.04 6.08 -13.43
C THR A 255 -3.87 5.35 -14.10
N ALA A 256 -3.90 5.24 -15.43
CA ALA A 256 -2.75 4.73 -16.17
C ALA A 256 -1.47 5.51 -15.84
N GLU A 257 -1.54 6.85 -15.76
CA GLU A 257 -0.43 7.72 -15.41
C GLU A 257 0.19 7.37 -14.04
N SER A 258 -0.66 7.13 -13.03
CA SER A 258 -0.15 6.78 -11.68
C SER A 258 0.47 5.38 -11.63
N ILE A 259 0.00 4.44 -12.45
CA ILE A 259 0.61 3.11 -12.58
C ILE A 259 1.93 3.20 -13.35
N GLU A 260 1.97 3.99 -14.42
CA GLU A 260 3.20 4.26 -15.18
C GLU A 260 4.27 4.92 -14.33
N PHE A 261 3.88 5.83 -13.42
CA PHE A 261 4.80 6.38 -12.43
C PHE A 261 5.43 5.27 -11.57
N LEU A 262 4.66 4.30 -11.09
CA LEU A 262 5.21 3.18 -10.32
C LEU A 262 6.20 2.37 -11.17
N LEU A 263 5.80 1.98 -12.37
CA LEU A 263 6.54 1.06 -13.24
C LEU A 263 7.84 1.64 -13.80
N LYS A 264 8.01 2.96 -13.81
CA LYS A 264 9.27 3.58 -14.29
C LYS A 264 10.38 3.54 -13.25
N HIS A 265 10.08 3.23 -12.02
CA HIS A 265 11.00 3.05 -10.90
C HIS A 265 11.17 1.57 -10.56
#